data_edf8509a712270942685e5946b08ae50
#
_entry.id   edf8509a712270942685e5946b08ae50
#
_cell.length_a   1.000
_cell.length_b   1.000
_cell.length_c   1.000
_cell.angle_alpha   90.00
_cell.angle_beta   90.00
_cell.angle_gamma   90.00
#
_symmetry.space_group_name_H-M   'P 1'
#
loop_
_entity.id
_entity.type
_entity.pdbx_description
1 polymer ?
#
loop_
_entity_poly.entity_id
_entity_poly.type
_entity_poly.pdbx_seq_one_letter_code
_entity_poly.pdbx_strand_id
1 'polypeptide(L)'
;MIKVCHMTSAHEEEDIRIFRKECVSLAEAGYDVYLVERGESYEKNGVHIVGVGEIPAGRLKRMTQGAKKVYAAAKALDADIYHFHDPELLPYGLKLKKAGKKVIFDSHEMYTAQIREKPYLPRWCAKCIAAVYDRYEQHVLRRIDGLVYTCLKDGKHPFEGKCRHITTIDNTPMLWELYDRYDESVPKEPRSVVYVGGLSYARGITHLIRAAASCDCTLYLAGMFDSEEYRQSVEAMPEFSCVKYLGLIGREQVAALIQRACVGAATQLNVGQYNQDDNLATKVYEYMSMSVPVLLTHSTYNDRVMERFRFGLCVDPENVDETADAIRYLLDHPDEARQMGENGRRAVKEEFNWGVEEKKLLALYDEILNEK
;
A
#
# COMPACT_ATOMS: atom_id res chain seq x y z
N MET A 1 -23.17 10.76 19.90
CA MET A 1 -22.36 10.15 18.84
C MET A 1 -20.90 10.31 19.24
N ILE A 2 -20.08 9.29 19.12
CA ILE A 2 -18.66 9.35 19.49
C ILE A 2 -17.94 10.13 18.40
N LYS A 3 -17.19 11.15 18.80
CA LYS A 3 -16.44 12.00 17.87
C LYS A 3 -15.04 11.45 17.67
N VAL A 4 -14.70 11.21 16.41
CA VAL A 4 -13.39 10.68 15.96
C VAL A 4 -12.69 11.74 15.13
N CYS A 5 -11.40 11.96 15.38
CA CYS A 5 -10.58 12.89 14.62
C CYS A 5 -9.36 12.15 14.04
N HIS A 6 -9.36 11.93 12.73
CA HIS A 6 -8.18 11.53 12.00
C HIS A 6 -7.27 12.74 11.73
N MET A 7 -5.96 12.54 11.74
CA MET A 7 -4.96 13.60 11.56
C MET A 7 -3.85 13.16 10.63
N THR A 8 -3.59 13.93 9.58
CA THR A 8 -2.42 13.75 8.73
C THR A 8 -1.76 15.08 8.37
N SER A 9 -0.43 15.09 8.31
CA SER A 9 0.39 16.24 7.92
C SER A 9 1.22 15.98 6.66
N ALA A 10 1.26 14.72 6.20
CA ALA A 10 2.12 14.29 5.11
C ALA A 10 1.36 13.78 3.88
N HIS A 11 0.19 13.21 4.08
CA HIS A 11 -0.60 12.62 3.00
C HIS A 11 -1.30 13.67 2.15
N GLU A 12 -1.70 13.27 0.96
CA GLU A 12 -2.46 14.13 0.04
C GLU A 12 -3.92 14.22 0.48
N GLU A 13 -4.61 15.27 -0.01
CA GLU A 13 -6.04 15.43 0.21
C GLU A 13 -6.79 14.18 -0.30
N GLU A 14 -7.79 13.75 0.45
CA GLU A 14 -8.58 12.56 0.15
C GLU A 14 -7.72 11.28 -0.07
N ASP A 15 -6.66 11.10 0.70
CA ASP A 15 -5.86 9.87 0.65
C ASP A 15 -6.76 8.63 0.68
N ILE A 16 -6.46 7.65 -0.19
CA ILE A 16 -7.33 6.48 -0.37
C ILE A 16 -7.46 5.67 0.93
N ARG A 17 -6.36 5.47 1.67
CA ARG A 17 -6.40 4.72 2.91
C ARG A 17 -7.09 5.51 4.02
N ILE A 18 -6.67 6.75 4.23
CA ILE A 18 -7.13 7.56 5.36
C ILE A 18 -8.58 7.99 5.16
N PHE A 19 -8.86 8.68 4.03
CA PHE A 19 -10.19 9.23 3.79
C PHE A 19 -11.17 8.18 3.31
N ARG A 20 -10.88 7.55 2.13
CA ARG A 20 -11.88 6.73 1.44
C ARG A 20 -12.16 5.40 2.14
N LYS A 21 -11.17 4.85 2.83
CA LYS A 21 -11.30 3.59 3.56
C LYS A 21 -11.64 3.85 5.02
N GLU A 22 -10.72 4.38 5.81
CA GLU A 22 -10.88 4.44 7.26
C GLU A 22 -11.93 5.45 7.72
N CYS A 23 -11.85 6.73 7.28
CA CYS A 23 -12.81 7.75 7.70
C CYS A 23 -14.23 7.46 7.24
N VAL A 24 -14.41 7.05 5.98
CA VAL A 24 -15.74 6.74 5.44
C VAL A 24 -16.35 5.53 6.14
N SER A 25 -15.59 4.44 6.35
CA SER A 25 -16.08 3.28 7.10
C SER A 25 -16.52 3.61 8.51
N LEU A 26 -15.77 4.46 9.22
CA LEU A 26 -16.16 4.91 10.57
C LEU A 26 -17.42 5.79 10.52
N ALA A 27 -17.58 6.65 9.53
CA ALA A 27 -18.80 7.46 9.36
C ALA A 27 -20.02 6.56 9.06
N GLU A 28 -19.85 5.57 8.19
CA GLU A 28 -20.90 4.57 7.89
C GLU A 28 -21.26 3.71 9.11
N ALA A 29 -20.29 3.44 9.98
CA ALA A 29 -20.51 2.76 11.26
C ALA A 29 -21.16 3.66 12.34
N GLY A 30 -21.44 4.93 12.05
CA GLY A 30 -22.20 5.84 12.93
C GLY A 30 -21.34 6.70 13.86
N TYR A 31 -20.04 6.83 13.61
CA TYR A 31 -19.18 7.81 14.30
C TYR A 31 -19.35 9.21 13.70
N ASP A 32 -19.10 10.26 14.50
CA ASP A 32 -18.97 11.65 14.05
C ASP A 32 -17.51 11.91 13.65
N VAL A 33 -17.20 11.77 12.34
CA VAL A 33 -15.82 11.65 11.86
C VAL A 33 -15.32 12.97 11.28
N TYR A 34 -14.17 13.40 11.78
CA TYR A 34 -13.41 14.55 11.32
C TYR A 34 -12.06 14.10 10.77
N LEU A 35 -11.66 14.63 9.61
CA LEU A 35 -10.33 14.47 9.04
C LEU A 35 -9.64 15.83 9.00
N VAL A 36 -8.56 15.98 9.76
CA VAL A 36 -7.71 17.18 9.75
C VAL A 36 -6.54 16.94 8.82
N GLU A 37 -6.52 17.66 7.70
CA GLU A 37 -5.51 17.55 6.65
C GLU A 37 -5.16 18.89 6.03
N ARG A 38 -4.27 18.94 5.05
CA ARG A 38 -4.01 20.15 4.25
C ARG A 38 -5.24 20.50 3.39
N GLY A 39 -5.23 21.70 2.80
CA GLY A 39 -6.28 22.16 1.90
C GLY A 39 -7.41 22.90 2.59
N GLU A 40 -8.58 22.86 1.99
CA GLU A 40 -9.78 23.58 2.43
C GLU A 40 -10.68 22.69 3.28
N SER A 41 -11.63 23.33 3.99
CA SER A 41 -12.62 22.59 4.78
C SER A 41 -13.89 22.36 3.96
N TYR A 42 -14.40 21.14 4.00
CA TYR A 42 -15.65 20.73 3.34
C TYR A 42 -16.21 19.48 4.00
N GLU A 43 -17.35 18.99 3.52
CA GLU A 43 -17.96 17.73 3.96
C GLU A 43 -18.12 16.78 2.76
N LYS A 44 -17.77 15.52 2.95
CA LYS A 44 -17.89 14.49 1.90
C LYS A 44 -18.05 13.11 2.51
N ASN A 45 -18.99 12.33 1.97
CA ASN A 45 -19.28 10.96 2.40
C ASN A 45 -19.49 10.80 3.92
N GLY A 46 -20.13 11.78 4.57
CA GLY A 46 -20.37 11.77 6.01
C GLY A 46 -19.13 12.09 6.87
N VAL A 47 -18.03 12.53 6.26
CA VAL A 47 -16.80 12.94 6.94
C VAL A 47 -16.64 14.47 6.86
N HIS A 48 -16.37 15.11 7.98
CA HIS A 48 -16.06 16.53 8.07
C HIS A 48 -14.56 16.75 7.85
N ILE A 49 -14.18 17.26 6.68
CA ILE A 49 -12.78 17.60 6.38
C ILE A 49 -12.48 18.99 6.95
N VAL A 50 -11.47 19.07 7.79
CA VAL A 50 -10.99 20.31 8.41
C VAL A 50 -9.64 20.64 7.81
N GLY A 51 -9.66 21.51 6.80
CA GLY A 51 -8.48 21.99 6.11
C GLY A 51 -7.67 22.97 6.94
N VAL A 52 -6.35 22.76 7.02
CA VAL A 52 -5.43 23.69 7.68
C VAL A 52 -4.73 24.64 6.71
N GLY A 53 -5.22 24.70 5.47
CA GLY A 53 -4.58 25.42 4.38
C GLY A 53 -3.30 24.75 3.93
N GLU A 54 -2.44 25.49 3.23
CA GLU A 54 -1.18 24.95 2.76
C GLU A 54 -0.24 24.57 3.90
N ILE A 55 0.35 23.39 3.79
CA ILE A 55 1.44 22.96 4.64
C ILE A 55 2.76 23.35 3.95
N PRO A 56 3.68 24.04 4.66
CA PRO A 56 4.90 24.52 4.04
C PRO A 56 5.70 23.43 3.35
N ALA A 57 6.18 23.70 2.15
CA ALA A 57 7.07 22.82 1.40
C ALA A 57 8.38 22.56 2.17
N GLY A 58 8.91 21.35 1.98
CA GLY A 58 10.14 20.91 2.62
C GLY A 58 9.90 20.15 3.94
N ARG A 59 10.62 19.03 4.05
CA ARG A 59 10.45 18.04 5.10
C ARG A 59 10.47 18.60 6.52
N LEU A 60 11.47 19.41 6.85
CA LEU A 60 11.61 19.95 8.20
C LEU A 60 10.46 20.89 8.58
N LYS A 61 10.04 21.76 7.65
CA LYS A 61 8.93 22.68 7.88
C LYS A 61 7.59 21.92 8.01
N ARG A 62 7.38 20.90 7.20
CA ARG A 62 6.21 20.03 7.31
C ARG A 62 6.17 19.34 8.67
N MET A 63 7.26 18.68 9.08
CA MET A 63 7.36 17.97 10.36
C MET A 63 7.21 18.86 11.59
N THR A 64 7.48 20.16 11.48
CA THR A 64 7.39 21.10 12.61
C THR A 64 6.16 22.00 12.53
N GLN A 65 6.07 22.83 11.50
CA GLN A 65 4.98 23.82 11.35
C GLN A 65 3.69 23.15 10.86
N GLY A 66 3.78 22.20 9.91
CA GLY A 66 2.63 21.44 9.41
C GLY A 66 1.98 20.63 10.52
N ALA A 67 2.76 19.79 11.20
CA ALA A 67 2.28 18.97 12.31
C ALA A 67 1.67 19.82 13.46
N LYS A 68 2.24 21.01 13.73
CA LYS A 68 1.68 21.95 14.72
C LYS A 68 0.33 22.51 14.29
N LYS A 69 0.17 22.87 12.99
CA LYS A 69 -1.12 23.37 12.47
C LYS A 69 -2.21 22.29 12.57
N VAL A 70 -1.90 21.08 12.11
CA VAL A 70 -2.80 19.93 12.17
C VAL A 70 -3.21 19.63 13.61
N TYR A 71 -2.25 19.57 14.54
CA TYR A 71 -2.54 19.36 15.95
C TYR A 71 -3.43 20.47 16.55
N ALA A 72 -3.20 21.73 16.21
CA ALA A 72 -3.99 22.83 16.75
C ALA A 72 -5.45 22.77 16.31
N ALA A 73 -5.70 22.48 15.02
CA ALA A 73 -7.03 22.29 14.46
C ALA A 73 -7.72 21.06 15.08
N ALA A 74 -7.03 19.92 15.12
CA ALA A 74 -7.56 18.70 15.73
C ALA A 74 -7.94 18.88 17.20
N LYS A 75 -7.06 19.52 17.99
CA LYS A 75 -7.33 19.78 19.42
C LYS A 75 -8.57 20.64 19.64
N ALA A 76 -8.86 21.60 18.74
CA ALA A 76 -10.02 22.48 18.83
C ALA A 76 -11.36 21.73 18.64
N LEU A 77 -11.34 20.56 17.99
CA LEU A 77 -12.52 19.70 17.79
C LEU A 77 -12.97 18.98 19.08
N ASP A 78 -12.09 18.88 20.06
CA ASP A 78 -12.31 18.17 21.33
C ASP A 78 -12.89 16.75 21.15
N ALA A 79 -12.33 15.98 20.19
CA ALA A 79 -12.80 14.63 19.88
C ALA A 79 -12.57 13.65 21.04
N ASP A 80 -13.32 12.55 21.03
CA ASP A 80 -13.19 11.46 21.99
C ASP A 80 -11.99 10.58 21.65
N ILE A 81 -11.81 10.30 20.34
CA ILE A 81 -10.72 9.48 19.78
C ILE A 81 -9.92 10.30 18.77
N TYR A 82 -8.62 10.24 18.86
CA TYR A 82 -7.69 10.80 17.88
C TYR A 82 -6.88 9.69 17.22
N HIS A 83 -6.95 9.60 15.90
CA HIS A 83 -6.25 8.65 15.07
C HIS A 83 -5.30 9.38 14.13
N PHE A 84 -3.99 9.23 14.32
CA PHE A 84 -3.00 9.96 13.52
C PHE A 84 -2.12 9.02 12.69
N HIS A 85 -1.68 9.50 11.51
CA HIS A 85 -1.05 8.66 10.48
C HIS A 85 0.44 8.94 10.26
N ASP A 86 0.97 10.04 10.81
CA ASP A 86 2.35 10.44 10.52
C ASP A 86 3.23 10.41 11.77
N PRO A 87 4.52 9.98 11.64
CA PRO A 87 5.43 9.87 12.78
C PRO A 87 5.75 11.22 13.44
N GLU A 88 5.65 12.33 12.71
CA GLU A 88 5.82 13.67 13.27
C GLU A 88 4.68 14.09 14.21
N LEU A 89 3.56 13.38 14.19
CA LEU A 89 2.43 13.60 15.09
C LEU A 89 2.55 12.83 16.42
N LEU A 90 3.51 11.91 16.57
CA LEU A 90 3.77 11.18 17.83
C LEU A 90 3.85 12.07 19.09
N PRO A 91 4.57 13.24 19.09
CA PRO A 91 4.61 14.13 20.24
C PRO A 91 3.23 14.72 20.60
N TYR A 92 2.39 14.91 19.59
CA TYR A 92 1.05 15.47 19.77
C TYR A 92 0.06 14.40 20.23
N GLY A 93 0.19 13.16 19.76
CA GLY A 93 -0.53 12.00 20.31
C GLY A 93 -0.33 11.86 21.82
N LEU A 94 0.91 12.00 22.30
CA LEU A 94 1.17 12.02 23.75
C LEU A 94 0.51 13.19 24.49
N LYS A 95 0.41 14.38 23.87
CA LYS A 95 -0.28 15.52 24.49
C LYS A 95 -1.77 15.28 24.60
N LEU A 96 -2.39 14.69 23.56
CA LEU A 96 -3.80 14.30 23.56
C LEU A 96 -4.07 13.22 24.60
N LYS A 97 -3.20 12.22 24.70
CA LYS A 97 -3.30 11.18 25.73
C LYS A 97 -3.23 11.75 27.15
N LYS A 98 -2.30 12.70 27.40
CA LYS A 98 -2.21 13.41 28.68
C LYS A 98 -3.43 14.26 28.99
N ALA A 99 -4.17 14.70 27.97
CA ALA A 99 -5.45 15.40 28.11
C ALA A 99 -6.65 14.46 28.34
N GLY A 100 -6.39 13.16 28.52
CA GLY A 100 -7.43 12.16 28.82
C GLY A 100 -8.15 11.60 27.58
N LYS A 101 -7.65 11.87 26.38
CA LYS A 101 -8.24 11.39 25.13
C LYS A 101 -7.79 9.97 24.80
N LYS A 102 -8.61 9.24 24.02
CA LYS A 102 -8.19 7.97 23.40
C LYS A 102 -7.36 8.29 22.16
N VAL A 103 -6.25 7.56 21.95
CA VAL A 103 -5.28 7.88 20.91
C VAL A 103 -4.82 6.61 20.19
N ILE A 104 -4.92 6.63 18.86
CA ILE A 104 -4.49 5.56 17.96
C ILE A 104 -3.42 6.11 17.02
N PHE A 105 -2.38 5.34 16.79
CA PHE A 105 -1.38 5.60 15.75
C PHE A 105 -1.50 4.57 14.64
N ASP A 106 -1.69 5.02 13.40
CA ASP A 106 -1.58 4.16 12.21
C ASP A 106 -0.20 4.33 11.58
N SER A 107 0.63 3.33 11.71
CA SER A 107 1.98 3.30 11.14
C SER A 107 1.96 2.63 9.77
N HIS A 108 2.04 3.41 8.72
CA HIS A 108 1.98 2.91 7.34
C HIS A 108 3.24 2.15 6.92
N GLU A 109 4.36 2.36 7.62
CA GLU A 109 5.65 1.79 7.27
C GLU A 109 6.55 1.62 8.52
N MET A 110 7.56 0.78 8.41
CA MET A 110 8.62 0.66 9.43
C MET A 110 9.59 1.84 9.35
N TYR A 111 9.23 2.98 9.96
CA TYR A 111 10.04 4.20 9.91
C TYR A 111 11.48 4.02 10.38
N THR A 112 11.71 3.12 11.33
CA THR A 112 13.07 2.77 11.80
C THR A 112 13.90 2.16 10.67
N ALA A 113 13.33 1.29 9.84
CA ALA A 113 14.00 0.70 8.69
C ALA A 113 14.22 1.75 7.60
N GLN A 114 13.20 2.53 7.27
CA GLN A 114 13.32 3.63 6.31
C GLN A 114 14.44 4.63 6.65
N ILE A 115 14.59 4.98 7.94
CA ILE A 115 15.65 5.90 8.35
C ILE A 115 17.04 5.32 8.07
N ARG A 116 17.21 4.00 8.25
CA ARG A 116 18.50 3.31 8.00
C ARG A 116 18.87 3.26 6.52
N GLU A 117 17.89 3.26 5.63
CA GLU A 117 18.07 3.14 4.18
C GLU A 117 18.19 4.48 3.44
N LYS A 118 18.10 5.61 4.15
CA LYS A 118 18.17 6.92 3.49
C LYS A 118 19.54 7.20 2.89
N PRO A 119 19.65 7.35 1.56
CA PRO A 119 20.95 7.45 0.87
C PRO A 119 21.74 8.72 1.20
N TYR A 120 21.06 9.78 1.65
CA TYR A 120 21.69 11.05 2.01
C TYR A 120 22.25 11.10 3.45
N LEU A 121 22.02 10.03 4.23
CA LEU A 121 22.55 9.93 5.59
C LEU A 121 23.77 9.00 5.63
N PRO A 122 24.91 9.43 6.23
CA PRO A 122 25.97 8.51 6.54
C PRO A 122 25.46 7.33 7.37
N ARG A 123 25.90 6.11 7.07
CA ARG A 123 25.39 4.87 7.70
C ARG A 123 25.37 4.89 9.22
N TRP A 124 26.40 5.48 9.84
CA TRP A 124 26.48 5.59 11.30
C TRP A 124 25.46 6.58 11.87
N CYS A 125 25.25 7.74 11.19
CA CYS A 125 24.23 8.71 11.56
C CYS A 125 22.82 8.09 11.43
N ALA A 126 22.55 7.39 10.32
CA ALA A 126 21.28 6.72 10.09
C ALA A 126 20.96 5.69 11.19
N LYS A 127 21.97 4.90 11.63
CA LYS A 127 21.81 3.95 12.75
C LYS A 127 21.50 4.66 14.07
N CYS A 128 22.19 5.75 14.40
CA CYS A 128 21.95 6.51 15.62
C CYS A 128 20.55 7.16 15.62
N ILE A 129 20.18 7.80 14.52
CA ILE A 129 18.85 8.43 14.36
C ILE A 129 17.75 7.39 14.47
N ALA A 130 17.91 6.24 13.79
CA ALA A 130 16.95 5.15 13.85
C ALA A 130 16.79 4.59 15.27
N ALA A 131 17.90 4.44 16.03
CA ALA A 131 17.83 3.96 17.41
C ALA A 131 17.13 4.96 18.35
N VAL A 132 17.38 6.26 18.18
CA VAL A 132 16.71 7.32 18.96
C VAL A 132 15.21 7.34 18.60
N TYR A 133 14.88 7.27 17.32
CA TYR A 133 13.51 7.24 16.86
C TYR A 133 12.76 5.99 17.41
N ASP A 134 13.32 4.80 17.27
CA ASP A 134 12.74 3.55 17.77
C ASP A 134 12.46 3.64 19.28
N ARG A 135 13.42 4.14 20.06
CA ARG A 135 13.22 4.32 21.51
C ARG A 135 12.11 5.33 21.83
N TYR A 136 12.02 6.40 21.05
CA TYR A 136 10.96 7.39 21.20
C TYR A 136 9.60 6.86 20.79
N GLU A 137 9.51 6.19 19.63
CA GLU A 137 8.29 5.53 19.15
C GLU A 137 7.76 4.54 20.19
N GLN A 138 8.60 3.63 20.68
CA GLN A 138 8.22 2.68 21.75
C GLN A 138 7.77 3.39 23.03
N HIS A 139 8.37 4.53 23.39
CA HIS A 139 7.93 5.32 24.54
C HIS A 139 6.52 5.87 24.33
N VAL A 140 6.16 6.28 23.13
CA VAL A 140 4.81 6.76 22.78
C VAL A 140 3.82 5.59 22.76
N LEU A 141 4.13 4.52 22.04
CA LEU A 141 3.27 3.36 21.85
C LEU A 141 2.81 2.73 23.17
N ARG A 142 3.72 2.65 24.17
CA ARG A 142 3.35 2.14 25.52
C ARG A 142 2.37 3.02 26.28
N ARG A 143 2.03 4.20 25.79
CA ARG A 143 1.20 5.21 26.47
C ARG A 143 -0.09 5.52 25.75
N ILE A 144 -0.14 5.33 24.45
CA ILE A 144 -1.36 5.49 23.66
C ILE A 144 -2.22 4.23 23.72
N ASP A 145 -3.44 4.29 23.24
CA ASP A 145 -4.41 3.22 23.38
C ASP A 145 -4.30 2.17 22.27
N GLY A 146 -4.07 2.59 21.04
CA GLY A 146 -4.07 1.69 19.90
C GLY A 146 -2.95 1.94 18.90
N LEU A 147 -2.58 0.88 18.20
CA LEU A 147 -1.66 0.90 17.07
C LEU A 147 -2.24 0.08 15.93
N VAL A 148 -2.30 0.69 14.77
CA VAL A 148 -2.53 0.02 13.48
C VAL A 148 -1.22 -0.10 12.73
N TYR A 149 -0.97 -1.22 12.10
CA TYR A 149 0.15 -1.42 11.19
C TYR A 149 -0.31 -2.15 9.93
N THR A 150 0.35 -1.94 8.80
CA THR A 150 -0.12 -2.42 7.52
C THR A 150 0.01 -3.93 7.33
N CYS A 151 0.98 -4.59 7.97
CA CYS A 151 1.25 -6.01 7.72
C CYS A 151 1.96 -6.70 8.88
N LEU A 152 1.99 -8.02 8.83
CA LEU A 152 2.84 -8.84 9.67
C LEU A 152 4.25 -8.94 9.07
N LYS A 153 5.18 -9.46 9.85
CA LYS A 153 6.49 -9.88 9.39
C LYS A 153 6.75 -11.30 9.91
N ASP A 154 6.97 -12.22 9.00
CA ASP A 154 7.12 -13.65 9.32
C ASP A 154 5.99 -14.18 10.24
N GLY A 155 4.75 -13.76 9.98
CA GLY A 155 3.56 -14.14 10.76
C GLY A 155 3.43 -13.47 12.12
N LYS A 156 4.30 -12.52 12.47
CA LYS A 156 4.28 -11.81 13.76
C LYS A 156 4.05 -10.32 13.58
N HIS A 157 3.35 -9.73 14.53
CA HIS A 157 3.18 -8.28 14.53
C HIS A 157 4.49 -7.59 14.98
N PRO A 158 5.08 -6.68 14.17
CA PRO A 158 6.39 -6.07 14.49
C PRO A 158 6.42 -5.26 15.79
N PHE A 159 5.24 -4.86 16.24
CA PHE A 159 5.04 -4.07 17.46
C PHE A 159 4.38 -4.88 18.59
N GLU A 160 4.42 -6.21 18.54
CA GLU A 160 3.86 -7.07 19.59
C GLU A 160 4.40 -6.69 20.97
N GLY A 161 3.51 -6.51 21.94
CA GLY A 161 3.84 -6.07 23.30
C GLY A 161 4.29 -4.61 23.45
N LYS A 162 4.29 -3.80 22.38
CA LYS A 162 4.71 -2.39 22.43
C LYS A 162 3.55 -1.42 22.63
N CYS A 163 2.32 -1.81 22.31
CA CYS A 163 1.11 -1.04 22.52
C CYS A 163 0.04 -1.93 23.15
N ARG A 164 -0.98 -1.35 23.76
CA ARG A 164 -2.04 -2.07 24.48
C ARG A 164 -2.96 -2.83 23.51
N HIS A 165 -3.50 -2.14 22.52
CA HIS A 165 -4.27 -2.72 21.43
C HIS A 165 -3.49 -2.58 20.15
N ILE A 166 -3.29 -3.67 19.43
CA ILE A 166 -2.59 -3.68 18.15
C ILE A 166 -3.40 -4.47 17.13
N THR A 167 -3.48 -3.97 15.92
CA THR A 167 -4.10 -4.67 14.81
C THR A 167 -3.32 -4.45 13.51
N THR A 168 -3.46 -5.38 12.57
CA THR A 168 -2.99 -5.18 11.20
C THR A 168 -4.16 -4.81 10.32
N ILE A 169 -3.99 -3.77 9.50
CA ILE A 169 -4.95 -3.37 8.47
C ILE A 169 -4.19 -3.22 7.17
N ASP A 170 -4.31 -4.19 6.29
CA ASP A 170 -3.62 -4.18 4.99
C ASP A 170 -4.31 -3.20 4.02
N ASN A 171 -3.54 -2.70 3.06
CA ASN A 171 -4.05 -1.77 2.05
C ASN A 171 -4.76 -2.50 0.89
N THR A 172 -5.64 -3.43 1.23
CA THR A 172 -6.44 -4.20 0.28
C THR A 172 -7.42 -3.33 -0.51
N PRO A 173 -7.83 -3.71 -1.72
CA PRO A 173 -8.72 -2.92 -2.56
C PRO A 173 -10.15 -2.85 -2.03
N MET A 174 -10.84 -1.78 -2.37
CA MET A 174 -12.29 -1.72 -2.32
C MET A 174 -12.87 -2.46 -3.53
N LEU A 175 -13.84 -3.34 -3.34
CA LEU A 175 -14.37 -4.19 -4.42
C LEU A 175 -14.93 -3.38 -5.59
N TRP A 176 -15.60 -2.26 -5.32
CA TRP A 176 -16.17 -1.40 -6.37
C TRP A 176 -15.14 -0.74 -7.29
N GLU A 177 -13.84 -0.67 -6.89
CA GLU A 177 -12.81 0.00 -7.69
C GLU A 177 -12.46 -0.78 -8.97
N LEU A 178 -12.20 -2.08 -8.84
CA LEU A 178 -11.78 -2.93 -9.95
C LEU A 178 -12.58 -4.24 -10.00
N TYR A 179 -12.83 -4.86 -8.85
CA TYR A 179 -13.48 -6.15 -8.80
C TYR A 179 -14.87 -6.12 -9.45
N ASP A 180 -15.72 -5.15 -9.14
CA ASP A 180 -17.07 -5.03 -9.69
C ASP A 180 -17.10 -4.54 -11.15
N ARG A 181 -15.96 -4.07 -11.67
CA ARG A 181 -15.81 -3.61 -13.06
C ARG A 181 -15.35 -4.70 -14.02
N TYR A 182 -15.03 -5.87 -13.52
CA TYR A 182 -14.61 -6.99 -14.35
C TYR A 182 -15.74 -7.46 -15.23
N ASP A 183 -15.45 -7.57 -16.52
CA ASP A 183 -16.37 -8.06 -17.55
C ASP A 183 -15.72 -9.25 -18.28
N GLU A 184 -16.25 -10.44 -18.04
CA GLU A 184 -15.74 -11.69 -18.63
C GLU A 184 -15.84 -11.71 -20.17
N SER A 185 -16.72 -10.89 -20.75
CA SER A 185 -16.89 -10.80 -22.20
C SER A 185 -15.76 -10.07 -22.92
N VAL A 186 -14.90 -9.34 -22.19
CA VAL A 186 -13.77 -8.61 -22.77
C VAL A 186 -12.67 -9.58 -23.20
N PRO A 187 -12.34 -9.65 -24.49
CA PRO A 187 -11.34 -10.59 -24.98
C PRO A 187 -9.96 -10.24 -24.48
N LYS A 188 -9.19 -11.27 -24.11
CA LYS A 188 -7.76 -11.11 -23.78
C LYS A 188 -6.98 -10.74 -25.05
N GLU A 189 -6.00 -9.88 -24.89
CA GLU A 189 -5.04 -9.56 -25.93
C GLU A 189 -4.00 -10.69 -26.00
N PRO A 190 -3.88 -11.39 -27.14
CA PRO A 190 -3.03 -12.56 -27.24
C PRO A 190 -1.58 -12.28 -26.85
N ARG A 191 -0.97 -13.18 -26.12
CA ARG A 191 0.45 -13.13 -25.71
C ARG A 191 0.84 -11.79 -25.08
N SER A 192 0.03 -11.30 -24.15
CA SER A 192 0.25 -10.02 -23.47
C SER A 192 0.63 -10.21 -22.02
N VAL A 193 1.66 -9.47 -21.60
CA VAL A 193 2.07 -9.31 -20.19
C VAL A 193 1.89 -7.86 -19.81
N VAL A 194 1.35 -7.58 -18.62
CA VAL A 194 1.17 -6.21 -18.12
C VAL A 194 1.95 -5.97 -16.83
N TYR A 195 2.57 -4.80 -16.73
CA TYR A 195 3.09 -4.26 -15.49
C TYR A 195 2.53 -2.86 -15.26
N VAL A 196 1.94 -2.62 -14.09
CA VAL A 196 1.39 -1.33 -13.68
C VAL A 196 2.10 -0.82 -12.41
N GLY A 197 2.50 0.45 -12.40
CA GLY A 197 3.13 1.10 -11.26
C GLY A 197 4.46 1.74 -11.57
N GLY A 198 5.16 2.21 -10.56
CA GLY A 198 6.49 2.83 -10.74
C GLY A 198 7.46 1.88 -11.45
N LEU A 199 8.27 2.42 -12.33
CA LEU A 199 9.23 1.68 -13.15
C LEU A 199 10.65 1.96 -12.62
N SER A 200 11.28 0.94 -12.03
CA SER A 200 12.64 1.05 -11.50
C SER A 200 13.39 -0.28 -11.61
N TYR A 201 14.69 -0.22 -11.45
CA TYR A 201 15.51 -1.43 -11.38
C TYR A 201 15.07 -2.35 -10.22
N ALA A 202 14.86 -1.79 -9.05
CA ALA A 202 14.42 -2.53 -7.86
C ALA A 202 13.04 -3.20 -8.05
N ARG A 203 12.25 -2.71 -8.98
CA ARG A 203 10.95 -3.32 -9.34
C ARG A 203 11.07 -4.38 -10.44
N GLY A 204 12.30 -4.78 -10.80
CA GLY A 204 12.59 -5.88 -11.71
C GLY A 204 12.34 -5.58 -13.19
N ILE A 205 12.13 -4.31 -13.57
CA ILE A 205 11.70 -3.95 -14.93
C ILE A 205 12.72 -4.40 -16.00
N THR A 206 14.02 -4.22 -15.75
CA THR A 206 15.09 -4.66 -16.66
C THR A 206 15.03 -6.17 -16.93
N HIS A 207 14.82 -6.98 -15.87
CA HIS A 207 14.77 -8.43 -15.96
C HIS A 207 13.49 -8.89 -16.65
N LEU A 208 12.35 -8.26 -16.30
CA LEU A 208 11.06 -8.55 -16.92
C LEU A 208 11.07 -8.29 -18.43
N ILE A 209 11.70 -7.20 -18.89
CA ILE A 209 11.83 -6.91 -20.32
C ILE A 209 12.62 -8.01 -21.03
N ARG A 210 13.75 -8.45 -20.47
CA ARG A 210 14.56 -9.54 -21.04
C ARG A 210 13.77 -10.85 -21.12
N ALA A 211 13.05 -11.19 -20.02
CA ALA A 211 12.23 -12.38 -20.01
C ALA A 211 11.09 -12.31 -21.05
N ALA A 212 10.38 -11.19 -21.13
CA ALA A 212 9.29 -11.01 -22.08
C ALA A 212 9.77 -11.08 -23.54
N ALA A 213 10.92 -10.49 -23.85
CA ALA A 213 11.49 -10.51 -25.19
C ALA A 213 11.79 -11.93 -25.70
N SER A 214 12.14 -12.86 -24.80
CA SER A 214 12.40 -14.26 -25.15
C SER A 214 11.12 -15.10 -25.32
N CYS A 215 9.93 -14.54 -25.04
CA CYS A 215 8.65 -15.27 -25.02
C CYS A 215 7.75 -14.98 -26.21
N ASP A 216 8.19 -14.20 -27.19
CA ASP A 216 7.35 -13.73 -28.30
C ASP A 216 6.00 -13.17 -27.81
N CYS A 217 6.08 -12.23 -26.87
CA CYS A 217 4.92 -11.58 -26.25
C CYS A 217 5.09 -10.06 -26.23
N THR A 218 3.99 -9.34 -26.07
CA THR A 218 4.00 -7.90 -25.85
C THR A 218 3.97 -7.59 -24.37
N LEU A 219 4.97 -6.83 -23.87
CA LEU A 219 4.99 -6.31 -22.50
C LEU A 219 4.44 -4.87 -22.47
N TYR A 220 3.32 -4.69 -21.80
CA TYR A 220 2.74 -3.38 -21.52
C TYR A 220 3.29 -2.82 -20.22
N LEU A 221 3.95 -1.66 -20.28
CA LEU A 221 4.43 -0.93 -19.12
C LEU A 221 3.61 0.35 -18.93
N ALA A 222 2.88 0.44 -17.79
CA ALA A 222 2.12 1.63 -17.43
C ALA A 222 2.64 2.19 -16.08
N GLY A 223 3.14 3.43 -16.09
CA GLY A 223 3.68 4.12 -14.92
C GLY A 223 4.82 5.05 -15.27
N MET A 224 5.46 5.61 -14.23
CA MET A 224 6.57 6.54 -14.38
C MET A 224 7.89 5.85 -14.02
N PHE A 225 8.92 6.13 -14.79
CA PHE A 225 10.29 5.78 -14.41
C PHE A 225 10.76 6.63 -13.21
N ASP A 226 11.54 6.03 -12.34
CA ASP A 226 12.10 6.70 -11.16
C ASP A 226 13.19 7.72 -11.51
N SER A 227 13.87 7.53 -12.65
CA SER A 227 14.81 8.51 -13.19
C SER A 227 14.85 8.46 -14.73
N GLU A 228 15.25 9.57 -15.34
CA GLU A 228 15.42 9.66 -16.79
C GLU A 228 16.63 8.81 -17.26
N GLU A 229 17.68 8.72 -16.44
CA GLU A 229 18.84 7.88 -16.72
C GLU A 229 18.44 6.40 -16.81
N TYR A 230 17.61 5.93 -15.87
CA TYR A 230 17.12 4.56 -15.90
C TYR A 230 16.23 4.31 -17.12
N ARG A 231 15.33 5.24 -17.43
CA ARG A 231 14.49 5.19 -18.63
C ARG A 231 15.33 5.01 -19.88
N GLN A 232 16.32 5.88 -20.11
CA GLN A 232 17.20 5.82 -21.28
C GLN A 232 17.98 4.50 -21.34
N SER A 233 18.45 4.00 -20.19
CA SER A 233 19.16 2.72 -20.13
C SER A 233 18.28 1.54 -20.56
N VAL A 234 17.00 1.57 -20.20
CA VAL A 234 16.03 0.53 -20.52
C VAL A 234 15.58 0.62 -22.00
N GLU A 235 15.29 1.84 -22.48
CA GLU A 235 14.89 2.07 -23.88
C GLU A 235 16.02 1.75 -24.89
N ALA A 236 17.28 1.80 -24.45
CA ALA A 236 18.43 1.43 -25.28
C ALA A 236 18.66 -0.10 -25.39
N MET A 237 17.95 -0.92 -24.63
CA MET A 237 18.07 -2.38 -24.69
C MET A 237 17.45 -2.91 -26.00
N PRO A 238 18.11 -3.85 -26.71
CA PRO A 238 17.51 -4.50 -27.89
C PRO A 238 16.16 -5.16 -27.60
N GLU A 239 16.01 -5.71 -26.39
CA GLU A 239 14.82 -6.38 -25.90
C GLU A 239 13.63 -5.43 -25.70
N PHE A 240 13.86 -4.12 -25.65
CA PHE A 240 12.79 -3.12 -25.50
C PHE A 240 11.82 -3.12 -26.69
N SER A 241 12.20 -3.72 -27.82
CA SER A 241 11.32 -3.89 -28.99
C SER A 241 10.02 -4.64 -28.70
N CYS A 242 9.95 -5.48 -27.64
CA CYS A 242 8.72 -6.14 -27.20
C CYS A 242 7.84 -5.27 -26.30
N VAL A 243 8.30 -4.07 -25.92
CA VAL A 243 7.64 -3.21 -24.91
C VAL A 243 6.70 -2.20 -25.60
N LYS A 244 5.51 -2.07 -25.03
CA LYS A 244 4.60 -0.93 -25.26
C LYS A 244 4.56 -0.09 -23.98
N TYR A 245 5.34 0.99 -23.97
CA TYR A 245 5.35 1.94 -22.87
C TYR A 245 4.20 2.94 -22.99
N LEU A 246 3.35 3.03 -21.98
CA LEU A 246 2.13 3.85 -21.97
C LEU A 246 2.26 5.12 -21.11
N GLY A 247 3.35 5.26 -20.34
CA GLY A 247 3.49 6.36 -19.39
C GLY A 247 2.46 6.26 -18.25
N LEU A 248 2.17 7.40 -17.65
CA LEU A 248 1.13 7.50 -16.62
C LEU A 248 -0.24 7.54 -17.28
N ILE A 249 -1.09 6.57 -16.97
CA ILE A 249 -2.45 6.46 -17.50
C ILE A 249 -3.48 6.56 -16.38
N GLY A 250 -4.69 6.99 -16.73
CA GLY A 250 -5.79 7.13 -15.77
C GLY A 250 -6.30 5.79 -15.23
N ARG A 251 -6.99 5.83 -14.09
CA ARG A 251 -7.46 4.63 -13.37
C ARG A 251 -8.35 3.71 -14.22
N GLU A 252 -9.21 4.29 -15.05
CA GLU A 252 -10.08 3.53 -15.98
C GLU A 252 -9.27 2.83 -17.07
N GLN A 253 -8.23 3.50 -17.60
CA GLN A 253 -7.34 2.91 -18.58
C GLN A 253 -6.49 1.78 -17.96
N VAL A 254 -6.09 1.91 -16.70
CA VAL A 254 -5.41 0.84 -15.94
C VAL A 254 -6.32 -0.38 -15.84
N ALA A 255 -7.58 -0.21 -15.47
CA ALA A 255 -8.55 -1.30 -15.37
C ALA A 255 -8.73 -2.02 -16.70
N ALA A 256 -8.94 -1.26 -17.79
CA ALA A 256 -9.11 -1.80 -19.14
C ALA A 256 -7.86 -2.53 -19.64
N LEU A 257 -6.66 -2.00 -19.33
CA LEU A 257 -5.39 -2.62 -19.69
C LEU A 257 -5.20 -3.95 -18.96
N ILE A 258 -5.37 -3.97 -17.65
CA ILE A 258 -5.21 -5.19 -16.84
C ILE A 258 -6.19 -6.27 -17.30
N GLN A 259 -7.47 -5.94 -17.48
CA GLN A 259 -8.49 -6.90 -17.86
C GLN A 259 -8.19 -7.61 -19.18
N ARG A 260 -7.54 -6.92 -20.12
CA ARG A 260 -7.17 -7.47 -21.43
C ARG A 260 -5.87 -8.27 -21.41
N ALA A 261 -5.05 -8.15 -20.38
CA ALA A 261 -3.77 -8.86 -20.31
C ALA A 261 -3.94 -10.35 -20.03
N CYS A 262 -3.03 -11.17 -20.56
CA CYS A 262 -2.96 -12.60 -20.26
C CYS A 262 -2.24 -12.86 -18.93
N VAL A 263 -1.22 -12.05 -18.60
CA VAL A 263 -0.39 -12.21 -17.39
C VAL A 263 -0.13 -10.86 -16.75
N GLY A 264 -0.29 -10.76 -15.43
CA GLY A 264 0.09 -9.60 -14.64
C GLY A 264 1.43 -9.83 -13.93
N ALA A 265 2.41 -8.94 -14.13
CA ALA A 265 3.74 -9.10 -13.53
C ALA A 265 3.94 -8.23 -12.28
N ALA A 266 4.41 -8.84 -11.20
CA ALA A 266 4.80 -8.19 -9.95
C ALA A 266 6.16 -8.75 -9.48
N THR A 267 7.18 -8.61 -10.33
CA THR A 267 8.51 -9.22 -10.24
C THR A 267 9.53 -8.29 -9.58
N GLN A 268 9.19 -7.76 -8.41
CA GLN A 268 10.09 -6.89 -7.63
C GLN A 268 11.29 -7.68 -7.13
N LEU A 269 12.50 -7.10 -7.23
CA LEU A 269 13.72 -7.71 -6.69
C LEU A 269 13.66 -7.76 -5.15
N ASN A 270 14.35 -8.73 -4.56
CA ASN A 270 14.50 -8.85 -3.11
C ASN A 270 15.54 -7.86 -2.58
N VAL A 271 15.32 -6.57 -2.82
CA VAL A 271 16.22 -5.48 -2.40
C VAL A 271 15.50 -4.45 -1.53
N GLY A 272 16.23 -3.89 -0.56
CA GLY A 272 15.65 -2.91 0.37
C GLY A 272 14.51 -3.52 1.19
N GLN A 273 13.34 -2.89 1.15
CA GLN A 273 12.15 -3.32 1.89
C GLN A 273 11.21 -4.22 1.06
N TYR A 274 11.49 -4.44 -0.23
CA TYR A 274 10.62 -5.24 -1.08
C TYR A 274 10.60 -6.71 -0.65
N ASN A 275 9.41 -7.30 -0.62
CA ASN A 275 9.15 -8.71 -0.31
C ASN A 275 9.63 -9.16 1.09
N GLN A 276 9.84 -8.22 2.04
CA GLN A 276 10.28 -8.52 3.40
C GLN A 276 9.14 -8.62 4.41
N ASP A 277 8.00 -8.06 4.09
CA ASP A 277 6.82 -8.02 4.95
C ASP A 277 5.73 -8.96 4.40
N ASP A 278 4.81 -9.37 5.27
CA ASP A 278 3.72 -10.29 4.95
C ASP A 278 2.56 -9.55 4.28
N ASN A 279 2.81 -8.95 3.11
CA ASN A 279 1.80 -8.29 2.30
C ASN A 279 2.05 -8.49 0.80
N LEU A 280 1.01 -8.38 0.02
CA LEU A 280 1.10 -8.34 -1.44
C LEU A 280 1.18 -6.88 -1.92
N ALA A 281 1.93 -6.65 -2.98
CA ALA A 281 1.93 -5.34 -3.63
C ALA A 281 0.53 -5.02 -4.18
N THR A 282 0.09 -3.76 -4.08
CA THR A 282 -1.26 -3.31 -4.49
C THR A 282 -1.65 -3.80 -5.89
N LYS A 283 -0.71 -3.78 -6.85
CA LYS A 283 -0.95 -4.27 -8.22
C LYS A 283 -1.34 -5.75 -8.29
N VAL A 284 -0.89 -6.57 -7.35
CA VAL A 284 -1.25 -7.99 -7.28
C VAL A 284 -2.75 -8.13 -7.03
N TYR A 285 -3.29 -7.37 -6.09
CA TYR A 285 -4.73 -7.32 -5.85
C TYR A 285 -5.51 -6.81 -7.06
N GLU A 286 -4.93 -5.86 -7.80
CA GLU A 286 -5.55 -5.33 -9.03
C GLU A 286 -5.62 -6.40 -10.13
N TYR A 287 -4.55 -7.16 -10.34
CA TYR A 287 -4.53 -8.29 -11.28
C TYR A 287 -5.54 -9.37 -10.87
N MET A 288 -5.50 -9.78 -9.60
CA MET A 288 -6.44 -10.76 -9.03
C MET A 288 -7.90 -10.29 -9.19
N SER A 289 -8.20 -9.02 -8.93
CA SER A 289 -9.55 -8.44 -9.10
C SER A 289 -10.06 -8.55 -10.53
N MET A 290 -9.17 -8.46 -11.50
CA MET A 290 -9.47 -8.53 -12.94
C MET A 290 -9.29 -9.93 -13.53
N SER A 291 -9.25 -10.96 -12.68
CA SER A 291 -9.11 -12.37 -13.11
C SER A 291 -7.88 -12.60 -14.02
N VAL A 292 -6.75 -11.96 -13.67
CA VAL A 292 -5.48 -12.09 -14.40
C VAL A 292 -4.51 -12.89 -13.53
N PRO A 293 -3.93 -14.00 -14.04
CA PRO A 293 -2.93 -14.74 -13.31
C PRO A 293 -1.68 -13.91 -13.08
N VAL A 294 -1.07 -14.07 -11.92
CA VAL A 294 0.02 -13.21 -11.45
C VAL A 294 1.36 -13.93 -11.50
N LEU A 295 2.35 -13.27 -12.10
CA LEU A 295 3.75 -13.63 -11.94
C LEU A 295 4.33 -12.84 -10.77
N LEU A 296 4.75 -13.54 -9.71
CA LEU A 296 5.11 -12.95 -8.42
C LEU A 296 6.53 -13.35 -8.02
N THR A 297 7.27 -12.46 -7.37
CA THR A 297 8.60 -12.79 -6.84
C THR A 297 8.52 -13.78 -5.70
N HIS A 298 9.43 -14.76 -5.64
CA HIS A 298 9.60 -15.64 -4.50
C HIS A 298 9.89 -14.87 -3.20
N SER A 299 9.12 -15.13 -2.18
CA SER A 299 9.40 -14.77 -0.78
C SER A 299 8.64 -15.72 0.14
N THR A 300 9.00 -15.78 1.41
CA THR A 300 8.31 -16.63 2.38
C THR A 300 6.79 -16.40 2.40
N TYR A 301 6.38 -15.13 2.31
CA TYR A 301 4.96 -14.77 2.29
C TYR A 301 4.30 -15.09 0.95
N ASN A 302 4.91 -14.66 -0.15
CA ASN A 302 4.35 -14.85 -1.49
C ASN A 302 4.16 -16.31 -1.84
N ASP A 303 5.15 -17.16 -1.51
CA ASP A 303 5.08 -18.60 -1.74
C ASP A 303 3.94 -19.24 -0.95
N ARG A 304 3.80 -18.89 0.34
CA ARG A 304 2.71 -19.37 1.20
C ARG A 304 1.33 -18.98 0.67
N VAL A 305 1.17 -17.72 0.22
CA VAL A 305 -0.09 -17.22 -0.33
C VAL A 305 -0.37 -17.87 -1.69
N MET A 306 0.66 -18.03 -2.52
CA MET A 306 0.54 -18.72 -3.82
C MET A 306 0.16 -20.19 -3.66
N GLU A 307 0.77 -20.90 -2.71
CA GLU A 307 0.42 -22.30 -2.41
C GLU A 307 -1.06 -22.44 -1.97
N ARG A 308 -1.53 -21.49 -1.14
CA ARG A 308 -2.90 -21.51 -0.61
C ARG A 308 -3.95 -21.18 -1.67
N PHE A 309 -3.73 -20.14 -2.46
CA PHE A 309 -4.75 -19.59 -3.36
C PHE A 309 -4.55 -19.92 -4.83
N ARG A 310 -3.35 -20.29 -5.25
CA ARG A 310 -3.02 -20.72 -6.62
C ARG A 310 -3.49 -19.75 -7.70
N PHE A 311 -3.15 -18.48 -7.54
CA PHE A 311 -3.58 -17.41 -8.46
C PHE A 311 -2.50 -17.01 -9.48
N GLY A 312 -1.42 -17.80 -9.60
CA GLY A 312 -0.33 -17.53 -10.52
C GLY A 312 0.89 -18.40 -10.25
N LEU A 313 2.07 -17.88 -10.54
CA LEU A 313 3.36 -18.53 -10.35
C LEU A 313 4.34 -17.61 -9.62
N CYS A 314 5.16 -18.19 -8.74
CA CYS A 314 6.30 -17.47 -8.16
C CYS A 314 7.57 -17.75 -8.96
N VAL A 315 8.46 -16.76 -9.07
CA VAL A 315 9.73 -16.83 -9.80
C VAL A 315 10.83 -16.07 -9.07
N ASP A 316 12.08 -16.41 -9.34
CA ASP A 316 13.22 -15.54 -9.05
C ASP A 316 13.34 -14.49 -10.17
N PRO A 317 13.04 -13.21 -9.90
CA PRO A 317 13.06 -12.18 -10.92
C PRO A 317 14.46 -11.89 -11.49
N GLU A 318 15.55 -12.25 -10.79
CA GLU A 318 16.92 -12.14 -11.29
C GLU A 318 17.27 -13.29 -12.23
N ASN A 319 16.52 -14.39 -12.19
CA ASN A 319 16.62 -15.51 -13.14
C ASN A 319 15.70 -15.25 -14.36
N VAL A 320 16.27 -14.66 -15.39
CA VAL A 320 15.54 -14.29 -16.61
C VAL A 320 14.91 -15.51 -17.31
N ASP A 321 15.61 -16.63 -17.33
CA ASP A 321 15.14 -17.86 -17.99
C ASP A 321 13.94 -18.47 -17.25
N GLU A 322 13.98 -18.53 -15.92
CA GLU A 322 12.87 -18.99 -15.09
C GLU A 322 11.64 -18.11 -15.25
N THR A 323 11.85 -16.78 -15.25
CA THR A 323 10.78 -15.81 -15.48
C THR A 323 10.16 -15.99 -16.86
N ALA A 324 11.00 -16.22 -17.89
CA ALA A 324 10.54 -16.47 -19.25
C ALA A 324 9.78 -17.80 -19.37
N ASP A 325 10.24 -18.87 -18.71
CA ASP A 325 9.55 -20.15 -18.69
C ASP A 325 8.17 -20.05 -18.04
N ALA A 326 8.06 -19.32 -16.94
CA ALA A 326 6.79 -19.05 -16.28
C ALA A 326 5.83 -18.22 -17.15
N ILE A 327 6.34 -17.20 -17.85
CA ILE A 327 5.53 -16.43 -18.82
C ILE A 327 5.04 -17.35 -19.95
N ARG A 328 5.92 -18.12 -20.58
CA ARG A 328 5.54 -19.07 -21.64
C ARG A 328 4.49 -20.05 -21.16
N TYR A 329 4.70 -20.62 -19.98
CA TYR A 329 3.74 -21.55 -19.38
C TYR A 329 2.34 -20.94 -19.31
N LEU A 330 2.19 -19.75 -18.72
CA LEU A 330 0.90 -19.08 -18.60
C LEU A 330 0.27 -18.72 -19.95
N LEU A 331 1.09 -18.36 -20.96
CA LEU A 331 0.62 -18.03 -22.29
C LEU A 331 0.21 -19.25 -23.12
N ASP A 332 0.89 -20.38 -22.94
CA ASP A 332 0.68 -21.61 -23.71
C ASP A 332 -0.35 -22.57 -23.06
N HIS A 333 -0.74 -22.31 -21.78
CA HIS A 333 -1.77 -23.05 -21.04
C HIS A 333 -2.93 -22.14 -20.60
N PRO A 334 -3.72 -21.61 -21.55
CA PRO A 334 -4.72 -20.58 -21.27
C PRO A 334 -5.83 -21.03 -20.31
N ASP A 335 -6.17 -22.32 -20.27
CA ASP A 335 -7.19 -22.84 -19.35
C ASP A 335 -6.69 -22.84 -17.91
N GLU A 336 -5.43 -23.22 -17.67
CA GLU A 336 -4.82 -23.16 -16.34
C GLU A 336 -4.63 -21.72 -15.89
N ALA A 337 -4.16 -20.86 -16.80
CA ALA A 337 -4.01 -19.42 -16.54
C ALA A 337 -5.36 -18.76 -16.17
N ARG A 338 -6.44 -19.12 -16.87
CA ARG A 338 -7.79 -18.68 -16.53
C ARG A 338 -8.21 -19.15 -15.13
N GLN A 339 -8.00 -20.43 -14.81
CA GLN A 339 -8.33 -20.96 -13.48
C GLN A 339 -7.54 -20.25 -12.38
N MET A 340 -6.26 -19.93 -12.61
CA MET A 340 -5.45 -19.13 -11.69
C MET A 340 -6.04 -17.71 -11.51
N GLY A 341 -6.46 -17.07 -12.59
CA GLY A 341 -7.13 -15.77 -12.54
C GLY A 341 -8.43 -15.81 -11.72
N GLU A 342 -9.28 -16.82 -11.93
CA GLU A 342 -10.51 -17.05 -11.17
C GLU A 342 -10.25 -17.30 -9.69
N ASN A 343 -9.20 -18.06 -9.37
CA ASN A 343 -8.75 -18.30 -8.00
C ASN A 343 -8.33 -16.99 -7.31
N GLY A 344 -7.57 -16.14 -8.03
CA GLY A 344 -7.18 -14.82 -7.55
C GLY A 344 -8.39 -13.94 -7.26
N ARG A 345 -9.33 -13.88 -8.20
CA ARG A 345 -10.56 -13.11 -8.04
C ARG A 345 -11.39 -13.57 -6.84
N ARG A 346 -11.50 -14.89 -6.63
CA ARG A 346 -12.17 -15.46 -5.45
C ARG A 346 -11.44 -15.07 -4.16
N ALA A 347 -10.12 -15.15 -4.12
CA ALA A 347 -9.33 -14.76 -2.95
C ALA A 347 -9.51 -13.27 -2.60
N VAL A 348 -9.58 -12.37 -3.59
CA VAL A 348 -9.91 -10.95 -3.35
C VAL A 348 -11.30 -10.82 -2.72
N LYS A 349 -12.32 -11.48 -3.26
CA LYS A 349 -13.67 -11.40 -2.73
C LYS A 349 -13.78 -11.88 -1.29
N GLU A 350 -13.06 -12.96 -0.95
CA GLU A 350 -13.21 -13.64 0.33
C GLU A 350 -12.29 -13.08 1.42
N GLU A 351 -11.03 -12.69 1.06
CA GLU A 351 -10.01 -12.34 2.05
C GLU A 351 -9.30 -11.01 1.80
N PHE A 352 -8.97 -10.67 0.54
CA PHE A 352 -8.13 -9.52 0.24
C PHE A 352 -8.94 -8.30 -0.22
N ASN A 353 -9.88 -7.86 0.60
CA ASN A 353 -10.70 -6.68 0.32
C ASN A 353 -10.89 -5.81 1.56
N TRP A 354 -11.21 -4.54 1.31
CA TRP A 354 -11.39 -3.58 2.40
C TRP A 354 -12.48 -3.98 3.39
N GLY A 355 -13.57 -4.63 2.99
CA GLY A 355 -14.61 -5.06 3.91
C GLY A 355 -14.15 -6.09 4.96
N VAL A 356 -13.04 -6.80 4.71
CA VAL A 356 -12.38 -7.65 5.72
C VAL A 356 -11.54 -6.79 6.68
N GLU A 357 -10.79 -5.84 6.15
CA GLU A 357 -9.93 -4.94 6.94
C GLU A 357 -10.75 -3.95 7.78
N GLU A 358 -11.84 -3.44 7.23
CA GLU A 358 -12.82 -2.59 7.93
C GLU A 358 -13.31 -3.21 9.24
N LYS A 359 -13.61 -4.50 9.24
CA LYS A 359 -14.04 -5.20 10.46
C LYS A 359 -12.97 -5.19 11.55
N LYS A 360 -11.69 -5.27 11.16
CA LYS A 360 -10.57 -5.17 12.11
C LYS A 360 -10.44 -3.75 12.67
N LEU A 361 -10.65 -2.72 11.80
CA LEU A 361 -10.65 -1.33 12.24
C LEU A 361 -11.75 -1.08 13.27
N LEU A 362 -12.98 -1.48 12.97
CA LEU A 362 -14.12 -1.30 13.87
C LEU A 362 -13.94 -2.06 15.19
N ALA A 363 -13.42 -3.29 15.13
CA ALA A 363 -13.11 -4.07 16.33
C ALA A 363 -12.08 -3.38 17.23
N LEU A 364 -11.03 -2.77 16.66
CA LEU A 364 -10.05 -2.00 17.43
C LEU A 364 -10.70 -0.81 18.14
N TYR A 365 -11.61 -0.09 17.47
CA TYR A 365 -12.33 1.03 18.07
C TYR A 365 -13.24 0.57 19.21
N ASP A 366 -13.95 -0.53 19.04
CA ASP A 366 -14.80 -1.13 20.07
C ASP A 366 -13.98 -1.58 21.29
N GLU A 367 -12.84 -2.22 21.10
CA GLU A 367 -11.93 -2.61 22.18
C GLU A 367 -11.48 -1.39 23.00
N ILE A 368 -11.04 -0.32 22.32
CA ILE A 368 -10.54 0.92 22.96
C ILE A 368 -11.65 1.65 23.71
N LEU A 369 -12.88 1.65 23.19
CA LEU A 369 -14.03 2.32 23.82
C LEU A 369 -14.57 1.57 25.03
N ASN A 370 -14.55 0.23 24.99
CA ASN A 370 -15.06 -0.62 26.07
C ASN A 370 -14.05 -0.75 27.23
N GLU A 371 -12.85 -0.25 27.07
CA GLU A 371 -11.84 -0.24 28.11
C GLU A 371 -12.13 0.85 29.17
N LYS A 372 -12.43 0.41 30.38
CA LYS A 372 -12.72 1.27 31.57
C LYS A 372 -11.47 1.87 32.17
#